data_f88f0fd801a162dad5a0f40d99493072
#
_entry.id   f88f0fd801a162dad5a0f40d99493072
#
_cell.length_a   1.000
_cell.length_b   1.000
_cell.length_c   1.000
_cell.angle_alpha   90.00
_cell.angle_beta   90.00
_cell.angle_gamma   90.00
#
_symmetry.space_group_name_H-M   'P 1'
#
loop_
_entity.id
_entity.type
_entity.pdbx_description
1 polymer ?
#
loop_
_entity_poly.entity_id
_entity_poly.type
_entity_poly.pdbx_seq_one_letter_code
_entity_poly.pdbx_strand_id
1 'polypeptide(L)'
;TDLKTTNSKDGTYQLTFTANMNTKIGKLPAQHYTAPIVKVGDNWRIRWTPSLLFPQMDGKDTVQISLTAATRGKILDRNGQALATNGNVTQAGLVPGKLGTGDERTANLEKIATAWDVKTSSLETLLKQSWVTDDTFVPVKIVTDSPALTGAAYQTIGSRTYPLGEAAAQLVGYVGTATADDLKKHPSLTANSKIGKAGLEQIYDHYLRGTDGGTIAIRNGSNSHPLLDTKPIAGKNLKLTIDATKQKTAYTQLAGKSGSVVTMDPTNGELLTLASSPSYDPNAFVNGISQTNYDKYANNTELPFLSRFTQRYAPGSTFKMLTAAIALQNKTITPDTTKSISGLKWQKDSSWGDYKVTRTVDASPENMTQALVNSDNIWFAQVALKMGASAYLKGLEPLFKTQANLPLTMKKAQISNNGKLASETLLADTAYGQGQLLLSPIEQAAMYSAIANDGTMQQPTLIQAAKGKRTSVLQSNAAKTVKTALTHVVSDQAGTAHDLAIDGHTIAAKTGTAELKQKQDTDGKENGFLVAMDADKNTYLTVALIEGTGSGDVVTAMKPFVASLY
;
A
#
# COMPACT_ATOMS: atom_id res chain seq x y z
N THR A 1 -7.31 -0.76 -47.45
CA THR A 1 -8.57 -0.44 -48.16
C THR A 1 -8.23 0.20 -49.49
N ASP A 2 -9.07 0.12 -50.47
CA ASP A 2 -8.88 0.65 -51.82
C ASP A 2 -7.76 -0.02 -52.63
N LEU A 3 -7.86 -1.35 -52.76
CA LEU A 3 -6.94 -2.14 -53.57
C LEU A 3 -7.30 -1.95 -55.04
N LYS A 4 -6.39 -1.40 -55.86
CA LYS A 4 -6.59 -1.21 -57.32
C LYS A 4 -5.38 -1.74 -58.06
N THR A 5 -5.62 -2.42 -59.19
CA THR A 5 -4.62 -2.86 -60.14
C THR A 5 -4.72 -2.02 -61.41
N THR A 6 -3.59 -1.51 -61.89
CA THR A 6 -3.47 -0.77 -63.13
C THR A 6 -2.45 -1.45 -64.05
N ASN A 7 -2.74 -1.47 -65.36
CA ASN A 7 -1.82 -2.00 -66.36
C ASN A 7 -0.97 -0.83 -66.88
N SER A 8 0.34 -0.97 -66.87
CA SER A 8 1.26 -0.03 -67.48
C SER A 8 1.43 -0.29 -68.98
N LYS A 9 1.79 0.75 -69.74
CA LYS A 9 2.00 0.68 -71.21
C LYS A 9 3.05 -0.33 -71.64
N ASP A 10 3.92 -0.78 -70.74
CA ASP A 10 4.98 -1.78 -70.94
C ASP A 10 4.59 -3.22 -70.56
N GLY A 11 3.32 -3.47 -70.29
CA GLY A 11 2.80 -4.77 -69.89
C GLY A 11 3.05 -5.17 -68.42
N THR A 12 3.58 -4.26 -67.62
CA THR A 12 3.70 -4.46 -66.16
C THR A 12 2.42 -4.07 -65.44
N TYR A 13 2.11 -4.75 -64.31
CA TYR A 13 0.97 -4.40 -63.46
C TYR A 13 1.45 -3.71 -62.20
N GLN A 14 0.70 -2.73 -61.77
CA GLN A 14 0.95 -2.03 -60.51
C GLN A 14 -0.27 -2.20 -59.58
N LEU A 15 0.00 -2.55 -58.34
CA LEU A 15 -0.95 -2.62 -57.27
C LEU A 15 -0.87 -1.34 -56.43
N THR A 16 -1.95 -0.59 -56.33
CA THR A 16 -2.05 0.56 -55.42
C THR A 16 -2.97 0.24 -54.25
N PHE A 17 -2.56 0.61 -53.05
CA PHE A 17 -3.37 0.45 -51.84
C PHE A 17 -3.01 1.49 -50.78
N THR A 18 -3.93 1.68 -49.85
CA THR A 18 -3.72 2.52 -48.68
C THR A 18 -3.65 1.67 -47.42
N ALA A 19 -2.64 1.86 -46.62
CA ALA A 19 -2.51 1.21 -45.31
C ALA A 19 -2.64 2.25 -44.17
N ASN A 20 -3.41 1.86 -43.15
CA ASN A 20 -3.49 2.57 -41.89
C ASN A 20 -2.78 1.73 -40.85
N MET A 21 -1.78 2.31 -40.18
CA MET A 21 -0.95 1.60 -39.21
C MET A 21 -1.04 2.27 -37.84
N ASN A 22 -1.27 1.48 -36.81
CA ASN A 22 -1.16 1.91 -35.42
C ASN A 22 0.21 1.50 -34.89
N THR A 23 0.89 2.43 -34.27
CA THR A 23 2.20 2.20 -33.66
C THR A 23 2.11 2.40 -32.14
N LYS A 24 3.17 2.08 -31.40
CA LYS A 24 3.24 2.31 -29.95
C LYS A 24 3.16 3.79 -29.55
N ILE A 25 3.52 4.71 -30.47
CA ILE A 25 3.53 6.16 -30.22
C ILE A 25 2.38 6.91 -30.89
N GLY A 26 1.47 6.20 -31.54
CA GLY A 26 0.30 6.79 -32.18
C GLY A 26 -0.02 6.17 -33.54
N LYS A 27 -1.04 6.71 -34.16
CA LYS A 27 -1.49 6.29 -35.52
C LYS A 27 -0.65 7.04 -36.56
N LEU A 28 -0.01 6.29 -37.45
CA LEU A 28 0.63 6.87 -38.64
C LEU A 28 -0.40 7.54 -39.56
N PRO A 29 -0.06 8.62 -40.23
CA PRO A 29 -0.81 9.09 -41.37
C PRO A 29 -1.01 7.97 -42.38
N ALA A 30 -2.13 8.01 -43.12
CA ALA A 30 -2.41 7.00 -44.15
C ALA A 30 -1.25 6.93 -45.15
N GLN A 31 -0.70 5.73 -45.35
CA GLN A 31 0.39 5.49 -46.28
C GLN A 31 -0.18 4.94 -47.60
N HIS A 32 0.19 5.59 -48.70
CA HIS A 32 -0.24 5.23 -50.06
C HIS A 32 0.86 4.47 -50.76
N TYR A 33 0.64 3.21 -51.07
CA TYR A 33 1.60 2.29 -51.67
C TYR A 33 1.32 2.11 -53.16
N THR A 34 2.42 1.97 -53.90
CA THR A 34 2.43 1.49 -55.25
C THR A 34 3.45 0.35 -55.37
N ALA A 35 2.98 -0.85 -55.70
CA ALA A 35 3.79 -2.06 -55.72
C ALA A 35 3.81 -2.67 -57.14
N PRO A 36 4.97 -2.93 -57.73
CA PRO A 36 5.03 -3.64 -59.02
C PRO A 36 4.64 -5.10 -58.83
N ILE A 37 3.75 -5.60 -59.70
CA ILE A 37 3.36 -7.00 -59.78
C ILE A 37 4.07 -7.61 -60.98
N VAL A 38 4.68 -8.78 -60.74
CA VAL A 38 5.42 -9.54 -61.75
C VAL A 38 4.91 -10.96 -61.82
N LYS A 39 4.86 -11.56 -63.03
CA LYS A 39 4.51 -12.95 -63.20
C LYS A 39 5.75 -13.82 -63.01
N VAL A 40 5.70 -14.78 -62.10
CA VAL A 40 6.75 -15.77 -61.84
C VAL A 40 6.15 -17.17 -62.00
N GLY A 41 6.47 -17.80 -63.11
CA GLY A 41 5.76 -19.01 -63.56
C GLY A 41 4.26 -18.69 -63.80
N ASP A 42 3.33 -19.46 -63.25
CA ASP A 42 1.89 -19.23 -63.36
C ASP A 42 1.30 -18.30 -62.32
N ASN A 43 2.13 -17.81 -61.39
CA ASN A 43 1.68 -16.98 -60.27
C ASN A 43 2.07 -15.51 -60.41
N TRP A 44 1.15 -14.62 -60.02
CA TRP A 44 1.44 -13.20 -59.87
C TRP A 44 1.98 -12.93 -58.46
N ARG A 45 3.09 -12.20 -58.38
CA ARG A 45 3.78 -11.84 -57.12
C ARG A 45 4.06 -10.35 -57.05
N ILE A 46 4.00 -9.79 -55.87
CA ILE A 46 4.48 -8.43 -55.61
C ILE A 46 5.99 -8.47 -55.56
N ARG A 47 6.64 -7.65 -56.37
CA ARG A 47 8.10 -7.46 -56.33
C ARG A 47 8.43 -6.60 -55.10
N TRP A 48 9.17 -7.22 -54.18
CA TRP A 48 9.56 -6.51 -52.96
C TRP A 48 10.52 -5.36 -53.26
N THR A 49 10.23 -4.18 -52.65
CA THR A 49 11.11 -2.99 -52.63
C THR A 49 10.98 -2.36 -51.23
N PRO A 50 11.99 -1.61 -50.75
CA PRO A 50 11.92 -0.90 -49.47
C PRO A 50 10.68 0.01 -49.34
N SER A 51 10.20 0.57 -50.46
CA SER A 51 8.97 1.37 -50.51
C SER A 51 7.69 0.60 -50.13
N LEU A 52 7.75 -0.74 -50.00
CA LEU A 52 6.67 -1.56 -49.42
C LEU A 52 6.69 -1.55 -47.90
N LEU A 53 7.78 -1.15 -47.26
CA LEU A 53 7.81 -0.89 -45.83
C LEU A 53 7.22 0.51 -45.55
N PHE A 54 7.79 1.55 -46.19
CA PHE A 54 7.19 2.90 -46.24
C PHE A 54 7.39 3.46 -47.64
N PRO A 55 6.38 4.12 -48.25
CA PRO A 55 6.42 4.59 -49.65
C PRO A 55 7.62 5.49 -49.97
N GLN A 56 8.16 6.18 -48.96
CA GLN A 56 9.31 7.10 -49.09
C GLN A 56 10.68 6.44 -49.02
N MET A 57 10.75 5.11 -48.73
CA MET A 57 12.01 4.40 -48.55
C MET A 57 12.62 3.96 -49.87
N ASP A 58 13.96 4.08 -49.95
CA ASP A 58 14.78 3.47 -50.99
C ASP A 58 15.76 2.40 -50.46
N GLY A 59 16.62 1.86 -51.29
CA GLY A 59 17.43 0.67 -51.00
C GLY A 59 18.45 0.79 -49.87
N LYS A 60 18.72 2.00 -49.35
CA LYS A 60 19.71 2.25 -48.28
C LYS A 60 19.08 2.83 -47.01
N ASP A 61 17.79 3.09 -47.06
CA ASP A 61 17.09 3.71 -45.95
C ASP A 61 16.86 2.74 -44.80
N THR A 62 16.85 3.29 -43.60
CA THR A 62 16.49 2.57 -42.36
C THR A 62 15.36 3.28 -41.64
N VAL A 63 14.53 2.52 -40.96
CA VAL A 63 13.49 3.08 -40.07
C VAL A 63 14.07 3.23 -38.68
N GLN A 64 14.05 4.44 -38.15
CA GLN A 64 14.44 4.73 -36.78
C GLN A 64 13.20 5.06 -35.95
N ILE A 65 13.10 4.43 -34.78
CA ILE A 65 12.10 4.72 -33.78
C ILE A 65 12.80 5.27 -32.54
N SER A 66 12.50 6.52 -32.17
CA SER A 66 12.98 7.15 -30.94
C SER A 66 11.78 7.37 -30.03
N LEU A 67 11.83 6.84 -28.81
CA LEU A 67 10.79 7.01 -27.82
C LEU A 67 11.15 8.15 -26.86
N THR A 68 10.15 8.96 -26.52
CA THR A 68 10.25 10.01 -25.50
C THR A 68 9.32 9.64 -24.35
N ALA A 69 9.90 9.27 -23.21
CA ALA A 69 9.13 8.86 -22.05
C ALA A 69 8.28 10.01 -21.50
N ALA A 70 7.04 9.71 -21.12
CA ALA A 70 6.18 10.64 -20.42
C ALA A 70 6.69 10.87 -18.99
N THR A 71 6.55 12.08 -18.50
CA THR A 71 6.79 12.40 -17.09
C THR A 71 5.72 11.73 -16.22
N ARG A 72 6.12 10.83 -15.32
CA ARG A 72 5.20 10.17 -14.39
C ARG A 72 4.68 11.18 -13.38
N GLY A 73 3.37 11.20 -13.12
CA GLY A 73 2.72 12.02 -12.10
C GLY A 73 3.23 11.70 -10.69
N LYS A 74 3.19 12.68 -9.80
CA LYS A 74 3.60 12.53 -8.40
C LYS A 74 2.48 11.92 -7.55
N ILE A 75 2.84 11.24 -6.47
CA ILE A 75 1.93 10.92 -5.36
C ILE A 75 2.26 11.92 -4.26
N LEU A 76 1.27 12.70 -3.87
CA LEU A 76 1.40 13.81 -2.94
C LEU A 76 0.59 13.55 -1.67
N ASP A 77 1.06 14.02 -0.56
CA ASP A 77 0.28 14.10 0.68
C ASP A 77 -0.78 15.20 0.63
N ARG A 78 -1.55 15.38 1.71
CA ARG A 78 -2.59 16.40 1.81
C ARG A 78 -2.07 17.84 1.70
N ASN A 79 -0.81 18.08 2.06
CA ASN A 79 -0.14 19.36 2.09
C ASN A 79 0.67 19.65 0.80
N GLY A 80 0.71 18.68 -0.14
CA GLY A 80 1.47 18.78 -1.38
C GLY A 80 2.93 18.28 -1.26
N GLN A 81 3.32 17.70 -0.12
CA GLN A 81 4.60 17.03 0.03
C GLN A 81 4.63 15.74 -0.80
N ALA A 82 5.78 15.46 -1.41
CA ALA A 82 5.92 14.27 -2.23
C ALA A 82 6.08 13.00 -1.39
N LEU A 83 5.20 12.02 -1.62
CA LEU A 83 5.36 10.63 -1.17
C LEU A 83 6.05 9.78 -2.24
N ALA A 84 5.82 10.11 -3.52
CA ALA A 84 6.56 9.62 -4.67
C ALA A 84 6.73 10.74 -5.70
N THR A 85 7.96 10.95 -6.18
CA THR A 85 8.29 12.00 -7.13
C THR A 85 9.35 11.54 -8.13
N ASN A 86 9.56 12.31 -9.18
CA ASN A 86 10.70 12.11 -10.09
C ASN A 86 11.87 12.93 -9.55
N GLY A 87 13.01 12.29 -9.44
CA GLY A 87 14.25 12.88 -8.94
C GLY A 87 15.44 12.38 -9.76
N ASN A 88 16.63 12.62 -9.26
CA ASN A 88 17.87 12.17 -9.84
C ASN A 88 18.60 11.25 -8.88
N VAL A 89 19.31 10.27 -9.43
CA VAL A 89 20.19 9.37 -8.69
C VAL A 89 21.53 9.26 -9.39
N THR A 90 22.57 8.91 -8.65
CA THR A 90 23.90 8.69 -9.20
C THR A 90 24.03 7.24 -9.65
N GLN A 91 24.24 7.03 -10.94
CA GLN A 91 24.55 5.73 -11.52
C GLN A 91 26.06 5.57 -11.63
N ALA A 92 26.59 4.57 -10.95
CA ALA A 92 27.97 4.14 -11.09
C ALA A 92 28.13 3.17 -12.25
N GLY A 93 29.19 3.30 -13.00
CA GLY A 93 29.52 2.44 -14.12
C GLY A 93 31.01 2.36 -14.36
N LEU A 94 31.40 1.45 -15.25
CA LEU A 94 32.77 1.22 -15.66
C LEU A 94 33.05 1.90 -17.00
N VAL A 95 34.30 2.38 -17.19
CA VAL A 95 34.84 2.78 -18.47
C VAL A 95 36.02 1.86 -18.77
N PRO A 96 35.87 0.86 -19.68
CA PRO A 96 36.85 -0.23 -19.86
C PRO A 96 38.28 0.25 -20.13
N GLY A 97 38.46 1.25 -21.01
CA GLY A 97 39.77 1.82 -21.34
C GLY A 97 40.49 2.52 -20.18
N LYS A 98 39.76 2.83 -19.08
CA LYS A 98 40.32 3.46 -17.87
C LYS A 98 40.64 2.47 -16.75
N LEU A 99 40.39 1.16 -16.94
CA LEU A 99 40.65 0.13 -15.94
C LEU A 99 42.13 -0.29 -15.85
N GLY A 100 42.96 0.06 -16.84
CA GLY A 100 44.31 -0.49 -16.99
C GLY A 100 44.33 -1.84 -17.70
N THR A 101 45.44 -2.54 -17.65
CA THR A 101 45.64 -3.84 -18.32
C THR A 101 46.23 -4.87 -17.34
N GLY A 102 46.10 -6.17 -17.64
CA GLY A 102 46.69 -7.26 -16.83
C GLY A 102 46.30 -7.20 -15.37
N ASP A 103 47.29 -7.29 -14.48
CA ASP A 103 47.11 -7.33 -13.04
C ASP A 103 46.53 -6.02 -12.48
N GLU A 104 46.87 -4.86 -13.07
CA GLU A 104 46.31 -3.57 -12.69
C GLU A 104 44.80 -3.52 -12.90
N ARG A 105 44.34 -4.02 -14.04
CA ARG A 105 42.89 -4.11 -14.33
C ARG A 105 42.18 -4.98 -13.32
N THR A 106 42.74 -6.13 -12.96
CA THR A 106 42.19 -7.06 -11.98
C THR A 106 42.07 -6.38 -10.62
N ALA A 107 43.14 -5.75 -10.15
CA ALA A 107 43.18 -5.02 -8.88
C ALA A 107 42.14 -3.86 -8.82
N ASN A 108 42.01 -3.12 -9.92
CA ASN A 108 41.03 -2.02 -9.99
C ASN A 108 39.57 -2.55 -9.99
N LEU A 109 39.30 -3.65 -10.69
CA LEU A 109 37.98 -4.31 -10.65
C LEU A 109 37.63 -4.82 -9.23
N GLU A 110 38.58 -5.39 -8.51
CA GLU A 110 38.39 -5.85 -7.11
C GLU A 110 38.09 -4.68 -6.17
N LYS A 111 38.82 -3.56 -6.29
CA LYS A 111 38.56 -2.33 -5.52
C LYS A 111 37.15 -1.79 -5.80
N ILE A 112 36.75 -1.73 -7.07
CA ILE A 112 35.42 -1.27 -7.48
C ILE A 112 34.34 -2.23 -6.97
N ALA A 113 34.56 -3.55 -7.10
CA ALA A 113 33.64 -4.57 -6.64
C ALA A 113 33.37 -4.45 -5.13
N THR A 114 34.45 -4.25 -4.35
CA THR A 114 34.37 -4.03 -2.90
C THR A 114 33.62 -2.74 -2.56
N ALA A 115 34.00 -1.63 -3.19
CA ALA A 115 33.38 -0.33 -2.91
C ALA A 115 31.88 -0.27 -3.28
N TRP A 116 31.48 -0.98 -4.31
CA TRP A 116 30.09 -1.02 -4.78
C TRP A 116 29.30 -2.21 -4.25
N ASP A 117 29.87 -3.08 -3.41
CA ASP A 117 29.24 -4.30 -2.93
C ASP A 117 28.62 -5.11 -4.09
N VAL A 118 29.47 -5.47 -5.05
CA VAL A 118 29.13 -6.33 -6.20
C VAL A 118 30.22 -7.38 -6.41
N LYS A 119 29.88 -8.47 -7.09
CA LYS A 119 30.87 -9.51 -7.40
C LYS A 119 31.76 -9.06 -8.58
N THR A 120 33.07 -9.26 -8.48
CA THR A 120 34.03 -8.99 -9.58
C THR A 120 33.63 -9.74 -10.86
N SER A 121 33.18 -10.99 -10.76
CA SER A 121 32.70 -11.78 -11.89
C SER A 121 31.49 -11.16 -12.60
N SER A 122 30.63 -10.43 -11.87
CA SER A 122 29.51 -9.70 -12.48
C SER A 122 30.01 -8.51 -13.31
N LEU A 123 31.02 -7.79 -12.83
CA LEU A 123 31.66 -6.70 -13.57
C LEU A 123 32.31 -7.20 -14.85
N GLU A 124 33.05 -8.31 -14.76
CA GLU A 124 33.67 -8.96 -15.93
C GLU A 124 32.63 -9.39 -16.97
N THR A 125 31.48 -9.93 -16.50
CA THR A 125 30.40 -10.34 -17.42
C THR A 125 29.81 -9.14 -18.16
N LEU A 126 29.62 -8.00 -17.48
CA LEU A 126 29.15 -6.76 -18.09
C LEU A 126 30.14 -6.25 -19.15
N LEU A 127 31.42 -6.31 -18.85
CA LEU A 127 32.49 -5.86 -19.77
C LEU A 127 32.64 -6.72 -21.03
N LYS A 128 32.13 -7.96 -21.05
CA LYS A 128 32.16 -8.88 -22.20
C LYS A 128 31.00 -8.70 -23.18
N GLN A 129 30.09 -7.76 -22.93
CA GLN A 129 28.95 -7.54 -23.82
C GLN A 129 29.41 -6.96 -25.17
N SER A 130 28.76 -7.34 -26.26
CA SER A 130 29.14 -6.99 -27.64
C SER A 130 29.09 -5.48 -27.97
N TRP A 131 28.36 -4.70 -27.18
CA TRP A 131 28.22 -3.24 -27.33
C TRP A 131 29.27 -2.45 -26.54
N VAL A 132 30.10 -3.11 -25.75
CA VAL A 132 31.09 -2.49 -24.87
C VAL A 132 32.37 -2.23 -25.63
N THR A 133 32.81 -0.97 -25.59
CA THR A 133 34.10 -0.50 -26.15
C THR A 133 34.90 0.18 -25.04
N ASP A 134 36.16 0.54 -25.31
CA ASP A 134 37.04 1.17 -24.32
C ASP A 134 36.48 2.47 -23.70
N ASP A 135 35.75 3.26 -24.50
CA ASP A 135 35.16 4.53 -24.06
C ASP A 135 33.71 4.41 -23.59
N THR A 136 33.13 3.21 -23.62
CA THR A 136 31.73 3.00 -23.24
C THR A 136 31.56 3.15 -21.74
N PHE A 137 30.56 3.95 -21.32
CA PHE A 137 30.06 3.89 -19.93
C PHE A 137 29.21 2.63 -19.76
N VAL A 138 29.68 1.68 -18.98
CA VAL A 138 28.99 0.41 -18.67
C VAL A 138 28.30 0.54 -17.34
N PRO A 139 26.96 0.75 -17.28
CA PRO A 139 26.25 0.95 -16.03
C PRO A 139 26.26 -0.30 -15.14
N VAL A 140 26.49 -0.12 -13.84
CA VAL A 140 26.57 -1.21 -12.86
C VAL A 140 25.46 -1.13 -11.82
N LYS A 141 25.38 -0.04 -11.06
CA LYS A 141 24.36 0.13 -10.00
C LYS A 141 24.13 1.60 -9.65
N ILE A 142 23.09 1.86 -8.89
CA ILE A 142 22.86 3.16 -8.26
C ILE A 142 23.62 3.22 -6.94
N VAL A 143 24.28 4.33 -6.69
CA VAL A 143 25.11 4.56 -5.49
C VAL A 143 24.73 5.87 -4.82
N THR A 144 24.98 5.96 -3.52
CA THR A 144 24.86 7.22 -2.75
C THR A 144 26.14 8.03 -2.78
N ASP A 145 27.29 7.35 -2.85
CA ASP A 145 28.62 7.93 -2.84
C ASP A 145 29.32 7.71 -4.17
N SER A 146 30.22 8.62 -4.52
CA SER A 146 30.98 8.59 -5.77
C SER A 146 32.49 8.60 -5.50
N PRO A 147 33.05 7.53 -4.88
CA PRO A 147 34.47 7.48 -4.57
C PRO A 147 35.31 7.50 -5.85
N ALA A 148 36.44 8.22 -5.83
CA ALA A 148 37.37 8.25 -6.96
C ALA A 148 38.08 6.89 -7.08
N LEU A 149 37.65 6.08 -8.03
CA LEU A 149 38.22 4.74 -8.33
C LEU A 149 38.66 4.69 -9.80
N THR A 150 39.83 4.16 -10.04
CA THR A 150 40.37 3.99 -11.40
C THR A 150 39.46 3.08 -12.23
N GLY A 151 39.00 3.56 -13.38
CA GLY A 151 38.06 2.84 -14.24
C GLY A 151 36.56 2.98 -13.87
N ALA A 152 36.24 3.58 -12.73
CA ALA A 152 34.88 3.95 -12.39
C ALA A 152 34.50 5.32 -12.98
N ALA A 153 33.22 5.45 -13.31
CA ALA A 153 32.63 6.72 -13.72
C ALA A 153 31.21 6.84 -13.11
N TYR A 154 30.74 8.07 -12.97
CA TYR A 154 29.44 8.36 -12.36
C TYR A 154 28.66 9.32 -13.25
N GLN A 155 27.38 9.04 -13.41
CA GLN A 155 26.47 9.92 -14.13
C GLN A 155 25.16 10.10 -13.36
N THR A 156 24.58 11.28 -13.49
CA THR A 156 23.25 11.56 -12.94
C THR A 156 22.19 11.10 -13.91
N ILE A 157 21.29 10.25 -13.46
CA ILE A 157 20.14 9.77 -14.23
C ILE A 157 18.82 10.08 -13.51
N GLY A 158 17.76 10.28 -14.30
CA GLY A 158 16.42 10.41 -13.76
C GLY A 158 15.94 9.10 -13.13
N SER A 159 15.30 9.19 -11.97
CA SER A 159 14.70 8.04 -11.28
C SER A 159 13.44 8.44 -10.54
N ARG A 160 12.60 7.46 -10.24
CA ARG A 160 11.50 7.61 -9.28
C ARG A 160 12.08 7.57 -7.88
N THR A 161 11.65 8.49 -7.00
CA THR A 161 12.12 8.59 -5.61
C THR A 161 10.96 8.62 -4.64
N TYR A 162 11.18 8.06 -3.45
CA TYR A 162 10.20 7.90 -2.37
C TYR A 162 10.78 8.53 -1.10
N PRO A 163 10.47 9.82 -0.83
CA PRO A 163 11.12 10.58 0.26
C PRO A 163 10.88 10.03 1.66
N LEU A 164 9.76 9.34 1.90
CA LEU A 164 9.48 8.71 3.20
C LEU A 164 10.10 7.31 3.36
N GLY A 165 10.70 6.75 2.28
CA GLY A 165 11.30 5.42 2.33
C GLY A 165 10.34 4.37 2.90
N GLU A 166 10.81 3.61 3.88
CA GLU A 166 10.07 2.54 4.55
C GLU A 166 8.75 2.99 5.17
N ALA A 167 8.66 4.23 5.66
CA ALA A 167 7.49 4.71 6.39
C ALA A 167 6.20 4.76 5.56
N ALA A 168 6.29 4.72 4.21
CA ALA A 168 5.13 4.74 3.33
C ALA A 168 5.13 3.63 2.28
N ALA A 169 6.08 2.68 2.34
CA ALA A 169 6.32 1.72 1.27
C ALA A 169 5.11 0.82 0.96
N GLN A 170 4.45 0.24 1.96
CA GLN A 170 3.30 -0.64 1.74
C GLN A 170 2.10 0.13 1.16
N LEU A 171 1.96 1.42 1.46
CA LEU A 171 0.92 2.27 0.91
C LEU A 171 1.25 2.70 -0.52
N VAL A 172 2.41 3.35 -0.70
CA VAL A 172 2.82 3.96 -1.97
C VAL A 172 3.25 2.90 -2.98
N GLY A 173 3.99 1.89 -2.54
CA GLY A 173 4.60 0.89 -3.40
C GLY A 173 5.83 1.43 -4.12
N TYR A 174 6.15 0.85 -5.28
CA TYR A 174 7.30 1.23 -6.10
C TYR A 174 7.06 0.96 -7.59
N VAL A 175 7.86 1.59 -8.43
CA VAL A 175 7.93 1.28 -9.86
C VAL A 175 9.11 0.36 -10.16
N GLY A 176 8.98 -0.46 -11.17
CA GLY A 176 10.06 -1.32 -11.67
C GLY A 176 10.01 -1.47 -13.18
N THR A 177 11.03 -2.07 -13.77
CA THR A 177 11.07 -2.36 -15.21
C THR A 177 9.96 -3.36 -15.58
N ALA A 178 9.34 -3.15 -16.72
CA ALA A 178 8.30 -4.05 -17.24
C ALA A 178 8.88 -5.45 -17.52
N THR A 179 8.21 -6.48 -17.01
CA THR A 179 8.54 -7.88 -17.29
C THR A 179 7.89 -8.33 -18.60
N ALA A 180 8.25 -9.51 -19.10
CA ALA A 180 7.61 -10.10 -20.28
C ALA A 180 6.09 -10.26 -20.10
N ASP A 181 5.64 -10.59 -18.89
CA ASP A 181 4.21 -10.71 -18.60
C ASP A 181 3.50 -9.35 -18.52
N ASP A 182 4.19 -8.29 -18.06
CA ASP A 182 3.66 -6.93 -18.13
C ASP A 182 3.48 -6.48 -19.59
N LEU A 183 4.43 -6.80 -20.46
CA LEU A 183 4.35 -6.47 -21.88
C LEU A 183 3.20 -7.19 -22.60
N LYS A 184 2.89 -8.43 -22.20
CA LYS A 184 1.71 -9.15 -22.72
C LYS A 184 0.41 -8.46 -22.30
N LYS A 185 0.31 -8.01 -21.06
CA LYS A 185 -0.88 -7.33 -20.51
C LYS A 185 -1.01 -5.89 -21.04
N HIS A 186 0.09 -5.25 -21.35
CA HIS A 186 0.18 -3.84 -21.78
C HIS A 186 1.02 -3.69 -23.05
N PRO A 187 0.47 -4.00 -24.24
CA PRO A 187 1.23 -4.01 -25.52
C PRO A 187 1.85 -2.66 -25.90
N SER A 188 1.36 -1.56 -25.35
CA SER A 188 1.94 -0.22 -25.56
C SER A 188 3.29 -0.01 -24.86
N LEU A 189 3.65 -0.87 -23.91
CA LEU A 189 4.91 -0.78 -23.19
C LEU A 189 6.08 -1.37 -23.99
N THR A 190 7.29 -0.94 -23.62
CA THR A 190 8.56 -1.50 -24.09
C THR A 190 9.29 -2.19 -22.93
N ALA A 191 10.32 -2.98 -23.24
CA ALA A 191 11.15 -3.66 -22.24
C ALA A 191 11.81 -2.70 -21.23
N ASN A 192 11.99 -1.41 -21.61
CA ASN A 192 12.58 -0.40 -20.74
C ASN A 192 11.54 0.45 -19.99
N SER A 193 10.26 0.26 -20.24
CA SER A 193 9.18 1.00 -19.57
C SER A 193 9.18 0.71 -18.07
N LYS A 194 8.99 1.77 -17.25
CA LYS A 194 8.77 1.66 -15.81
C LYS A 194 7.28 1.64 -15.51
N ILE A 195 6.83 0.64 -14.75
CA ILE A 195 5.43 0.49 -14.33
C ILE A 195 5.34 0.32 -12.82
N GLY A 196 4.19 0.61 -12.25
CA GLY A 196 3.89 0.34 -10.85
C GLY A 196 3.88 -1.16 -10.55
N LYS A 197 4.63 -1.59 -9.53
CA LYS A 197 4.77 -3.00 -9.13
C LYS A 197 4.03 -3.33 -7.83
N ALA A 198 3.79 -2.36 -6.98
CA ALA A 198 3.11 -2.51 -5.70
C ALA A 198 2.37 -1.22 -5.31
N GLY A 199 1.48 -1.32 -4.32
CA GLY A 199 0.80 -0.20 -3.69
C GLY A 199 0.06 0.72 -4.66
N LEU A 200 -0.03 2.00 -4.32
CA LEU A 200 -0.71 3.00 -5.16
C LEU A 200 -0.03 3.23 -6.50
N GLU A 201 1.30 3.03 -6.59
CA GLU A 201 2.02 3.08 -7.86
C GLU A 201 1.48 2.03 -8.85
N GLN A 202 1.10 0.83 -8.38
CA GLN A 202 0.50 -0.21 -9.21
C GLN A 202 -0.98 0.06 -9.48
N ILE A 203 -1.75 0.38 -8.45
CA ILE A 203 -3.19 0.58 -8.55
C ILE A 203 -3.53 1.73 -9.49
N TYR A 204 -2.76 2.81 -9.45
CA TYR A 204 -2.93 4.00 -10.26
C TYR A 204 -1.91 4.13 -11.39
N ASP A 205 -1.28 3.00 -11.82
CA ASP A 205 -0.20 3.05 -12.82
C ASP A 205 -0.61 3.77 -14.09
N HIS A 206 -1.76 3.46 -14.66
CA HIS A 206 -2.26 4.09 -15.87
C HIS A 206 -2.48 5.61 -15.71
N TYR A 207 -2.96 6.03 -14.54
CA TYR A 207 -3.20 7.45 -14.21
C TYR A 207 -1.89 8.22 -14.01
N LEU A 208 -0.92 7.57 -13.36
CA LEU A 208 0.38 8.17 -13.00
C LEU A 208 1.36 8.14 -14.17
N ARG A 209 1.37 7.10 -15.00
CA ARG A 209 2.41 6.86 -16.01
C ARG A 209 2.36 7.85 -17.17
N GLY A 210 1.17 8.29 -17.58
CA GLY A 210 1.01 9.10 -18.80
C GLY A 210 1.11 8.27 -20.07
N THR A 211 1.38 8.93 -21.18
CA THR A 211 1.52 8.29 -22.51
C THR A 211 2.80 8.76 -23.14
N ASP A 212 3.68 7.82 -23.48
CA ASP A 212 4.93 8.10 -24.16
C ASP A 212 4.67 8.69 -25.55
N GLY A 213 5.55 9.61 -25.96
CA GLY A 213 5.64 10.13 -27.30
C GLY A 213 6.83 9.53 -28.02
N GLY A 214 7.19 10.13 -29.14
CA GLY A 214 8.38 9.76 -29.89
C GLY A 214 8.27 10.09 -31.37
N THR A 215 9.31 9.72 -32.10
CA THR A 215 9.43 9.95 -33.53
C THR A 215 9.67 8.63 -34.27
N ILE A 216 8.96 8.41 -35.36
CA ILE A 216 9.26 7.39 -36.36
C ILE A 216 9.77 8.13 -37.58
N ALA A 217 11.00 7.86 -38.02
CA ALA A 217 11.61 8.53 -39.15
C ALA A 217 12.33 7.55 -40.06
N ILE A 218 12.35 7.88 -41.36
CA ILE A 218 13.23 7.25 -42.34
C ILE A 218 14.57 7.96 -42.30
N ARG A 219 15.65 7.22 -42.21
CA ARG A 219 17.03 7.74 -42.25
C ARG A 219 17.78 7.26 -43.47
N ASN A 220 18.41 8.21 -44.15
CA ASN A 220 19.41 7.99 -45.22
C ASN A 220 20.69 8.74 -44.84
N GLY A 221 21.70 8.03 -44.31
CA GLY A 221 22.89 8.65 -43.76
C GLY A 221 22.55 9.67 -42.67
N SER A 222 22.94 10.95 -42.89
CA SER A 222 22.62 12.05 -41.94
C SER A 222 21.22 12.65 -42.12
N ASN A 223 20.52 12.34 -43.20
CA ASN A 223 19.18 12.88 -43.45
C ASN A 223 18.13 12.09 -42.70
N SER A 224 17.16 12.79 -42.12
CA SER A 224 16.06 12.19 -41.40
C SER A 224 14.73 12.78 -41.90
N HIS A 225 13.82 11.89 -42.32
CA HIS A 225 12.46 12.25 -42.75
C HIS A 225 11.44 11.69 -41.76
N PRO A 226 10.80 12.53 -40.92
CA PRO A 226 9.84 12.07 -39.93
C PRO A 226 8.53 11.61 -40.59
N LEU A 227 8.07 10.42 -40.22
CA LEU A 227 6.76 9.86 -40.61
C LEU A 227 5.70 10.14 -39.55
N LEU A 228 6.11 10.17 -38.31
CA LEU A 228 5.25 10.46 -37.14
C LEU A 228 6.12 11.11 -36.07
N ASP A 229 5.62 12.19 -35.50
CA ASP A 229 6.16 12.83 -34.32
C ASP A 229 5.03 13.10 -33.34
N THR A 230 5.12 12.53 -32.13
CA THR A 230 4.12 12.68 -31.09
C THR A 230 4.76 13.14 -29.79
N LYS A 231 4.19 14.18 -29.20
CA LYS A 231 4.64 14.66 -27.90
C LYS A 231 4.17 13.73 -26.78
N PRO A 232 5.00 13.46 -25.77
CA PRO A 232 4.57 12.72 -24.60
C PRO A 232 3.49 13.49 -23.82
N ILE A 233 2.52 12.76 -23.26
CA ILE A 233 1.48 13.29 -22.38
C ILE A 233 1.83 12.89 -20.96
N ALA A 234 2.15 13.87 -20.11
CA ALA A 234 2.50 13.63 -18.72
C ALA A 234 1.36 12.94 -17.94
N GLY A 235 1.72 12.08 -17.01
CA GLY A 235 0.79 11.49 -16.06
C GLY A 235 0.24 12.54 -15.08
N LYS A 236 -0.88 12.22 -14.45
CA LYS A 236 -1.55 13.10 -13.49
C LYS A 236 -1.07 12.85 -12.07
N ASN A 237 -0.99 13.89 -11.26
CA ASN A 237 -0.64 13.78 -9.85
C ASN A 237 -1.81 13.17 -9.05
N LEU A 238 -1.49 12.26 -8.13
CA LEU A 238 -2.42 11.68 -7.18
C LEU A 238 -2.22 12.36 -5.82
N LYS A 239 -3.24 13.04 -5.31
CA LYS A 239 -3.19 13.71 -4.01
C LYS A 239 -3.98 12.93 -2.99
N LEU A 240 -3.31 12.55 -1.88
CA LEU A 240 -3.85 11.73 -0.81
C LEU A 240 -4.32 12.60 0.37
N THR A 241 -5.08 11.98 1.26
CA THR A 241 -5.46 12.55 2.56
C THR A 241 -4.35 12.38 3.60
N ILE A 242 -3.38 11.52 3.36
CA ILE A 242 -2.23 11.24 4.22
C ILE A 242 -1.46 12.53 4.53
N ASP A 243 -1.01 12.65 5.77
CA ASP A 243 -0.06 13.67 6.24
C ASP A 243 1.32 13.03 6.37
N ALA A 244 2.27 13.49 5.58
CA ALA A 244 3.62 12.90 5.49
C ALA A 244 4.37 12.92 6.82
N THR A 245 4.20 13.97 7.61
CA THR A 245 4.84 14.11 8.93
C THR A 245 4.25 13.12 9.93
N LYS A 246 2.92 13.06 10.01
CA LYS A 246 2.22 12.12 10.89
C LYS A 246 2.51 10.66 10.49
N GLN A 247 2.54 10.36 9.18
CA GLN A 247 2.90 9.04 8.64
C GLN A 247 4.29 8.60 9.10
N LYS A 248 5.29 9.49 8.96
CA LYS A 248 6.67 9.22 9.38
C LYS A 248 6.75 9.04 10.90
N THR A 249 6.10 9.90 11.68
CA THR A 249 6.09 9.79 13.15
C THR A 249 5.44 8.49 13.59
N ALA A 250 4.27 8.12 13.04
CA ALA A 250 3.58 6.88 13.35
C ALA A 250 4.46 5.63 13.07
N TYR A 251 5.12 5.62 11.91
CA TYR A 251 6.05 4.53 11.56
C TYR A 251 7.23 4.44 12.53
N THR A 252 7.83 5.59 12.87
CA THR A 252 8.97 5.63 13.78
C THR A 252 8.63 5.07 15.16
N GLN A 253 7.41 5.31 15.67
CA GLN A 253 7.00 4.78 16.98
C GLN A 253 6.77 3.27 16.99
N LEU A 254 6.57 2.64 15.84
CA LEU A 254 6.56 1.17 15.76
C LEU A 254 7.95 0.56 15.99
N ALA A 255 9.02 1.35 15.84
CA ALA A 255 10.40 0.98 16.17
C ALA A 255 10.84 -0.39 15.59
N GLY A 256 10.42 -0.71 14.37
CA GLY A 256 10.71 -1.98 13.69
C GLY A 256 9.86 -3.17 14.15
N LYS A 257 9.05 -3.03 15.20
CA LYS A 257 8.12 -4.09 15.64
C LYS A 257 7.05 -4.36 14.58
N SER A 258 6.57 -5.60 14.50
CA SER A 258 5.45 -5.96 13.64
C SER A 258 4.18 -5.29 14.11
N GLY A 259 3.66 -4.34 13.32
CA GLY A 259 2.49 -3.56 13.73
C GLY A 259 1.98 -2.60 12.67
N SER A 260 0.94 -1.87 13.01
CA SER A 260 0.38 -0.81 12.17
C SER A 260 -0.23 0.32 12.98
N VAL A 261 -0.24 1.52 12.39
CA VAL A 261 -0.94 2.70 12.93
C VAL A 261 -1.82 3.29 11.85
N VAL A 262 -3.12 3.33 12.12
CA VAL A 262 -4.14 3.96 11.28
C VAL A 262 -4.72 5.14 12.04
N THR A 263 -4.54 6.34 11.50
CA THR A 263 -5.17 7.56 12.06
C THR A 263 -6.11 8.16 11.03
N MET A 264 -7.28 8.51 11.47
CA MET A 264 -8.34 9.09 10.65
C MET A 264 -8.88 10.36 11.32
N ASP A 265 -9.22 11.37 10.53
CA ASP A 265 -10.12 12.43 10.98
C ASP A 265 -11.54 11.84 11.04
N PRO A 266 -12.13 11.66 12.24
CA PRO A 266 -13.41 10.99 12.36
C PRO A 266 -14.56 11.82 11.78
N THR A 267 -14.39 13.14 11.60
CA THR A 267 -15.45 14.04 11.13
C THR A 267 -15.69 13.96 9.62
N ASN A 268 -14.65 13.70 8.82
CA ASN A 268 -14.71 13.67 7.36
C ASN A 268 -14.23 12.35 6.75
N GLY A 269 -13.57 11.48 7.53
CA GLY A 269 -13.06 10.18 7.09
C GLY A 269 -11.67 10.20 6.45
N GLU A 270 -11.00 11.33 6.39
CA GLU A 270 -9.67 11.43 5.81
C GLU A 270 -8.66 10.60 6.62
N LEU A 271 -8.03 9.64 5.96
CA LEU A 271 -6.94 8.87 6.54
C LEU A 271 -5.69 9.74 6.59
N LEU A 272 -5.18 10.00 7.79
CA LEU A 272 -4.00 10.81 8.04
C LEU A 272 -2.74 9.97 8.07
N THR A 273 -2.83 8.71 8.53
CA THR A 273 -1.73 7.74 8.52
C THR A 273 -2.20 6.35 8.14
N LEU A 274 -1.36 5.62 7.42
CA LEU A 274 -1.45 4.19 7.13
C LEU A 274 -0.04 3.58 7.23
N ALA A 275 0.48 3.52 8.46
CA ALA A 275 1.81 2.96 8.71
C ALA A 275 1.74 1.44 8.95
N SER A 276 2.70 0.71 8.41
CA SER A 276 2.89 -0.73 8.62
C SER A 276 4.37 -1.02 8.81
N SER A 277 4.73 -1.83 9.79
CA SER A 277 6.10 -2.19 10.16
C SER A 277 6.19 -3.70 10.42
N PRO A 278 7.37 -4.36 10.22
CA PRO A 278 8.51 -3.81 9.48
C PRO A 278 8.17 -3.51 8.01
N SER A 279 9.09 -2.84 7.31
CA SER A 279 8.85 -2.38 5.96
C SER A 279 10.07 -2.64 5.06
N TYR A 280 10.01 -2.16 3.84
CA TYR A 280 11.08 -2.22 2.85
C TYR A 280 11.36 -0.83 2.28
N ASP A 281 12.60 -0.57 1.82
CA ASP A 281 12.90 0.69 1.13
C ASP A 281 12.48 0.61 -0.35
N PRO A 282 11.44 1.34 -0.78
CA PRO A 282 11.00 1.33 -2.18
C PRO A 282 12.05 1.89 -3.14
N ASN A 283 12.97 2.77 -2.67
CA ASN A 283 14.05 3.30 -3.50
C ASN A 283 15.03 2.21 -3.95
N ALA A 284 15.24 1.18 -3.13
CA ALA A 284 16.09 0.05 -3.49
C ALA A 284 15.51 -0.76 -4.67
N PHE A 285 14.18 -0.81 -4.81
CA PHE A 285 13.49 -1.60 -5.84
C PHE A 285 13.44 -0.90 -7.20
N VAL A 286 13.35 0.43 -7.22
CA VAL A 286 13.25 1.22 -8.47
C VAL A 286 14.43 1.00 -9.41
N ASN A 287 15.62 0.92 -8.81
CA ASN A 287 16.90 0.90 -9.53
C ASN A 287 17.49 -0.51 -9.66
N GLY A 288 16.71 -1.52 -9.29
CA GLY A 288 17.12 -2.91 -9.31
C GLY A 288 17.74 -3.33 -7.98
N ILE A 289 17.00 -4.12 -7.20
CA ILE A 289 17.51 -4.75 -5.97
C ILE A 289 18.28 -6.02 -6.32
N SER A 290 19.41 -6.28 -5.67
CA SER A 290 20.11 -7.55 -5.81
C SER A 290 19.27 -8.71 -5.23
N GLN A 291 19.44 -9.92 -5.78
CA GLN A 291 18.73 -11.11 -5.27
C GLN A 291 18.99 -11.29 -3.77
N THR A 292 20.24 -11.15 -3.33
CA THR A 292 20.62 -11.27 -1.90
C THR A 292 19.85 -10.28 -1.01
N ASN A 293 19.69 -9.02 -1.45
CA ASN A 293 18.95 -8.01 -0.68
C ASN A 293 17.43 -8.23 -0.76
N TYR A 294 16.92 -8.69 -1.90
CA TYR A 294 15.52 -9.12 -2.02
C TYR A 294 15.19 -10.27 -1.07
N ASP A 295 16.07 -11.27 -1.00
CA ASP A 295 15.89 -12.44 -0.14
C ASP A 295 15.86 -12.08 1.36
N LYS A 296 16.57 -11.02 1.78
CA LYS A 296 16.46 -10.50 3.16
C LYS A 296 15.06 -10.04 3.51
N TYR A 297 14.33 -9.45 2.57
CA TYR A 297 12.93 -9.07 2.76
C TYR A 297 11.99 -10.26 2.59
N ALA A 298 12.19 -11.08 1.55
CA ALA A 298 11.28 -12.17 1.19
C ALA A 298 11.30 -13.31 2.21
N ASN A 299 12.45 -13.59 2.82
CA ASN A 299 12.63 -14.64 3.83
C ASN A 299 12.51 -14.14 5.28
N ASN A 300 12.17 -12.85 5.47
CA ASN A 300 11.99 -12.29 6.80
C ASN A 300 10.66 -12.77 7.38
N THR A 301 10.71 -13.44 8.52
CA THR A 301 9.54 -13.97 9.24
C THR A 301 8.57 -12.90 9.71
N GLU A 302 9.05 -11.65 9.85
CA GLU A 302 8.23 -10.49 10.22
C GLU A 302 7.51 -9.85 9.02
N LEU A 303 7.60 -10.45 7.81
CA LEU A 303 6.84 -10.13 6.61
C LEU A 303 6.84 -8.63 6.24
N PRO A 304 7.97 -8.02 5.85
CA PRO A 304 8.07 -6.59 5.54
C PRO A 304 7.17 -6.11 4.39
N PHE A 305 6.78 -7.01 3.49
CA PHE A 305 5.86 -6.69 2.40
C PHE A 305 4.39 -6.65 2.81
N LEU A 306 4.05 -7.07 4.04
CA LEU A 306 2.67 -7.17 4.48
C LEU A 306 2.11 -5.79 4.86
N SER A 307 1.01 -5.39 4.24
CA SER A 307 0.24 -4.21 4.62
C SER A 307 -0.65 -4.54 5.81
N ARG A 308 -0.13 -4.41 7.04
CA ARG A 308 -0.84 -4.81 8.27
C ARG A 308 -2.12 -4.03 8.51
N PHE A 309 -2.20 -2.78 8.06
CA PHE A 309 -3.42 -1.97 8.15
C PHE A 309 -4.62 -2.55 7.35
N THR A 310 -4.37 -3.46 6.41
CA THR A 310 -5.41 -4.16 5.63
C THR A 310 -5.67 -5.59 6.09
N GLN A 311 -4.82 -6.13 6.98
CA GLN A 311 -4.99 -7.49 7.51
C GLN A 311 -6.05 -7.53 8.59
N ARG A 312 -6.71 -8.68 8.76
CA ARG A 312 -7.76 -8.84 9.78
C ARG A 312 -7.19 -9.45 11.05
N TYR A 313 -7.54 -8.85 12.16
CA TYR A 313 -7.18 -9.26 13.51
C TYR A 313 -8.44 -9.30 14.40
N ALA A 314 -8.44 -10.13 15.43
CA ALA A 314 -9.39 -9.98 16.51
C ALA A 314 -9.10 -8.64 17.22
N PRO A 315 -10.09 -7.75 17.38
CA PRO A 315 -9.84 -6.41 17.93
C PRO A 315 -9.59 -6.40 19.44
N GLY A 316 -9.85 -7.51 20.12
CA GLY A 316 -9.77 -7.61 21.57
C GLY A 316 -10.67 -6.59 22.27
N SER A 317 -10.28 -6.20 23.47
CA SER A 317 -11.08 -5.32 24.34
C SER A 317 -11.38 -3.94 23.76
N THR A 318 -10.78 -3.52 22.62
CA THR A 318 -11.19 -2.29 21.94
C THR A 318 -12.63 -2.36 21.44
N PHE A 319 -13.13 -3.56 21.13
CA PHE A 319 -14.51 -3.75 20.67
C PHE A 319 -15.58 -3.51 21.72
N LYS A 320 -15.22 -3.55 23.02
CA LYS A 320 -16.12 -3.31 24.13
C LYS A 320 -16.85 -1.97 24.06
N MET A 321 -16.23 -0.94 23.45
CA MET A 321 -16.90 0.36 23.27
C MET A 321 -18.15 0.25 22.39
N LEU A 322 -18.12 -0.57 21.35
CA LEU A 322 -19.28 -0.82 20.48
C LEU A 322 -20.31 -1.68 21.19
N THR A 323 -19.87 -2.71 21.92
CA THR A 323 -20.77 -3.56 22.74
C THR A 323 -21.51 -2.74 23.79
N ALA A 324 -20.82 -1.82 24.48
CA ALA A 324 -21.43 -0.92 25.45
C ALA A 324 -22.50 -0.03 24.81
N ALA A 325 -22.18 0.60 23.67
CA ALA A 325 -23.13 1.46 22.97
C ALA A 325 -24.37 0.69 22.48
N ILE A 326 -24.18 -0.52 21.95
CA ILE A 326 -25.28 -1.41 21.54
C ILE A 326 -26.13 -1.82 22.74
N ALA A 327 -25.51 -2.13 23.88
CA ALA A 327 -26.23 -2.50 25.09
C ALA A 327 -27.06 -1.35 25.69
N LEU A 328 -26.55 -0.13 25.65
CA LEU A 328 -27.25 1.10 26.05
C LEU A 328 -28.46 1.37 25.14
N GLN A 329 -28.25 1.41 23.82
CA GLN A 329 -29.32 1.70 22.86
C GLN A 329 -30.42 0.65 22.86
N ASN A 330 -30.08 -0.62 23.15
CA ASN A 330 -31.03 -1.72 23.29
C ASN A 330 -31.67 -1.81 24.66
N LYS A 331 -31.33 -0.88 25.58
CA LYS A 331 -31.83 -0.84 26.97
C LYS A 331 -31.52 -2.11 27.77
N THR A 332 -30.51 -2.88 27.39
CA THR A 332 -30.02 -4.03 28.16
C THR A 332 -29.38 -3.57 29.47
N ILE A 333 -28.72 -2.39 29.40
CA ILE A 333 -28.14 -1.69 30.55
C ILE A 333 -28.52 -0.21 30.52
N THR A 334 -28.33 0.44 31.66
CA THR A 334 -28.21 1.90 31.83
C THR A 334 -26.77 2.23 32.24
N PRO A 335 -26.32 3.50 32.19
CA PRO A 335 -24.98 3.87 32.68
C PRO A 335 -24.71 3.42 34.13
N ASP A 336 -25.74 3.42 34.96
CA ASP A 336 -25.68 3.07 36.39
C ASP A 336 -25.89 1.57 36.66
N THR A 337 -26.08 0.75 35.63
CA THR A 337 -26.25 -0.70 35.83
C THR A 337 -24.98 -1.28 36.41
N THR A 338 -25.04 -1.74 37.65
CA THR A 338 -23.93 -2.40 38.33
C THR A 338 -24.05 -3.91 38.28
N LYS A 339 -22.89 -4.58 38.32
CA LYS A 339 -22.81 -6.04 38.47
C LYS A 339 -21.82 -6.37 39.59
N SER A 340 -22.23 -7.28 40.45
CA SER A 340 -21.37 -7.86 41.47
C SER A 340 -20.79 -9.16 40.92
N ILE A 341 -19.50 -9.14 40.59
CA ILE A 341 -18.75 -10.27 40.01
C ILE A 341 -17.60 -10.59 40.95
N SER A 342 -17.49 -11.84 41.37
CA SER A 342 -16.41 -12.29 42.26
C SER A 342 -15.37 -13.14 41.51
N GLY A 343 -14.11 -12.89 41.78
CA GLY A 343 -12.97 -13.64 41.25
C GLY A 343 -12.60 -13.27 39.83
N LEU A 344 -11.50 -13.86 39.35
CA LEU A 344 -10.91 -13.58 38.06
C LEU A 344 -11.42 -14.48 36.92
N LYS A 345 -12.16 -15.55 37.23
CA LYS A 345 -12.69 -16.51 36.24
C LYS A 345 -14.18 -16.70 36.47
N TRP A 346 -14.98 -16.73 35.41
CA TRP A 346 -16.41 -16.90 35.44
C TRP A 346 -16.91 -17.78 34.30
N GLN A 347 -17.87 -18.61 34.55
CA GLN A 347 -18.69 -19.32 33.56
C GLN A 347 -20.16 -19.20 33.90
N LYS A 348 -21.04 -19.25 32.92
CA LYS A 348 -22.50 -19.13 33.14
C LYS A 348 -23.02 -20.31 33.94
N ASP A 349 -22.69 -21.51 33.50
CA ASP A 349 -23.11 -22.76 34.15
C ASP A 349 -22.24 -23.94 33.59
N SER A 350 -22.50 -25.16 34.03
CA SER A 350 -21.77 -26.35 33.66
C SER A 350 -21.88 -26.75 32.17
N SER A 351 -22.85 -26.20 31.42
CA SER A 351 -22.97 -26.47 29.98
C SER A 351 -21.81 -25.93 29.17
N TRP A 352 -21.01 -25.01 29.75
CA TRP A 352 -19.81 -24.47 29.13
C TRP A 352 -18.57 -25.37 29.31
N GLY A 353 -18.69 -26.49 30.05
CA GLY A 353 -17.57 -27.39 30.35
C GLY A 353 -16.44 -26.66 31.07
N ASP A 354 -15.22 -26.78 30.56
CA ASP A 354 -14.02 -26.13 31.12
C ASP A 354 -13.86 -24.67 30.70
N TYR A 355 -14.68 -24.19 29.77
CA TYR A 355 -14.57 -22.83 29.28
C TYR A 355 -14.96 -21.78 30.31
N LYS A 356 -14.08 -20.80 30.57
CA LYS A 356 -14.30 -19.69 31.49
C LYS A 356 -13.87 -18.37 30.88
N VAL A 357 -14.69 -17.34 31.05
CA VAL A 357 -14.27 -15.96 30.75
C VAL A 357 -13.37 -15.48 31.89
N THR A 358 -12.22 -14.89 31.52
CA THR A 358 -11.24 -14.37 32.48
C THR A 358 -11.16 -12.85 32.44
N ARG A 359 -10.86 -12.23 33.59
CA ARG A 359 -10.54 -10.80 33.73
C ARG A 359 -9.25 -10.63 34.53
N THR A 360 -8.62 -9.46 34.42
CA THR A 360 -7.32 -9.20 35.07
C THR A 360 -7.47 -8.50 36.43
N VAL A 361 -8.57 -7.82 36.68
CA VAL A 361 -8.82 -7.07 37.90
C VAL A 361 -10.06 -7.64 38.58
N ASP A 362 -9.96 -8.00 39.88
CA ASP A 362 -11.09 -8.45 40.68
C ASP A 362 -11.75 -7.24 41.36
N ALA A 363 -12.47 -6.43 40.57
CA ALA A 363 -13.22 -5.28 41.05
C ALA A 363 -14.72 -5.63 41.13
N SER A 364 -15.38 -5.22 42.21
CA SER A 364 -16.83 -5.48 42.43
C SER A 364 -17.38 -4.55 43.52
N PRO A 365 -18.54 -3.94 43.32
CA PRO A 365 -19.36 -3.95 42.10
C PRO A 365 -18.80 -3.01 41.03
N GLU A 366 -19.09 -3.30 39.75
CA GLU A 366 -18.70 -2.45 38.62
C GLU A 366 -19.92 -2.01 37.80
N ASN A 367 -19.92 -0.74 37.41
CA ASN A 367 -20.78 -0.23 36.34
C ASN A 367 -20.08 -0.25 35.00
N MET A 368 -20.75 0.24 33.95
CA MET A 368 -20.19 0.26 32.58
C MET A 368 -18.85 1.02 32.49
N THR A 369 -18.71 2.17 33.13
CA THR A 369 -17.49 2.98 33.11
C THR A 369 -16.34 2.23 33.76
N GLN A 370 -16.57 1.67 34.96
CA GLN A 370 -15.57 0.88 35.67
C GLN A 370 -15.14 -0.37 34.88
N ALA A 371 -16.10 -1.06 34.24
CA ALA A 371 -15.83 -2.21 33.40
C ALA A 371 -15.02 -1.83 32.11
N LEU A 372 -15.17 -0.61 31.60
CA LEU A 372 -14.32 -0.09 30.51
C LEU A 372 -12.92 0.29 31.02
N VAL A 373 -12.80 0.93 32.18
CA VAL A 373 -11.54 1.30 32.86
C VAL A 373 -10.69 0.07 33.15
N ASN A 374 -11.29 -0.95 33.80
CA ASN A 374 -10.63 -2.21 34.16
C ASN A 374 -10.57 -3.20 33.01
N SER A 375 -11.20 -2.89 31.89
CA SER A 375 -11.30 -3.77 30.72
C SER A 375 -11.90 -5.16 31.05
N ASP A 376 -12.97 -5.22 31.88
CA ASP A 376 -13.57 -6.45 32.38
C ASP A 376 -14.29 -7.27 31.30
N ASN A 377 -13.75 -8.45 30.94
CA ASN A 377 -14.40 -9.35 29.98
C ASN A 377 -15.67 -9.99 30.52
N ILE A 378 -15.69 -10.32 31.82
CA ILE A 378 -16.82 -11.03 32.45
C ILE A 378 -18.06 -10.12 32.45
N TRP A 379 -17.89 -8.84 32.78
CA TRP A 379 -18.96 -7.87 32.74
C TRP A 379 -19.60 -7.78 31.35
N PHE A 380 -18.76 -7.67 30.28
CA PHE A 380 -19.26 -7.59 28.91
C PHE A 380 -19.86 -8.90 28.40
N ALA A 381 -19.29 -10.06 28.75
CA ALA A 381 -19.88 -11.37 28.48
C ALA A 381 -21.29 -11.49 29.04
N GLN A 382 -21.48 -11.16 30.33
CA GLN A 382 -22.76 -11.19 30.98
C GLN A 382 -23.79 -10.20 30.38
N VAL A 383 -23.32 -9.03 29.89
CA VAL A 383 -24.18 -8.06 29.19
C VAL A 383 -24.65 -8.62 27.86
N ALA A 384 -23.76 -9.22 27.08
CA ALA A 384 -24.14 -9.81 25.80
C ALA A 384 -25.08 -11.01 25.94
N LEU A 385 -24.84 -11.88 26.94
CA LEU A 385 -25.73 -12.99 27.23
C LEU A 385 -27.13 -12.51 27.65
N LYS A 386 -27.22 -11.46 28.50
CA LYS A 386 -28.50 -10.84 28.87
C LYS A 386 -29.19 -10.23 27.63
N MET A 387 -28.45 -9.63 26.70
CA MET A 387 -29.01 -9.05 25.47
C MET A 387 -29.50 -10.14 24.50
N GLY A 388 -28.78 -11.24 24.43
CA GLY A 388 -29.03 -12.35 23.50
C GLY A 388 -28.44 -12.12 22.10
N ALA A 389 -28.12 -13.22 21.44
CA ALA A 389 -27.41 -13.21 20.13
C ALA A 389 -28.19 -12.43 19.05
N SER A 390 -29.50 -12.57 18.98
CA SER A 390 -30.31 -11.90 17.94
C SER A 390 -30.29 -10.37 18.10
N ALA A 391 -30.47 -9.87 19.30
CA ALA A 391 -30.47 -8.43 19.56
C ALA A 391 -29.07 -7.84 19.38
N TYR A 392 -28.02 -8.57 19.79
CA TYR A 392 -26.63 -8.14 19.58
C TYR A 392 -26.26 -8.09 18.11
N LEU A 393 -26.59 -9.13 17.32
CA LEU A 393 -26.37 -9.15 15.87
C LEU A 393 -27.11 -8.00 15.16
N LYS A 394 -28.36 -7.72 15.55
CA LYS A 394 -29.11 -6.57 15.03
C LYS A 394 -28.42 -5.24 15.33
N GLY A 395 -27.77 -5.10 16.49
CA GLY A 395 -26.97 -3.92 16.83
C GLY A 395 -25.67 -3.82 16.05
N LEU A 396 -25.04 -4.95 15.71
CA LEU A 396 -23.80 -5.01 14.93
C LEU A 396 -24.04 -4.81 13.43
N GLU A 397 -25.19 -5.22 12.89
CA GLU A 397 -25.48 -5.20 11.45
C GLU A 397 -25.16 -3.85 10.76
N PRO A 398 -25.59 -2.68 11.28
CA PRO A 398 -25.32 -1.40 10.64
C PRO A 398 -23.81 -1.10 10.52
N LEU A 399 -23.01 -1.54 11.48
CA LEU A 399 -21.56 -1.36 11.51
C LEU A 399 -20.85 -2.21 10.43
N PHE A 400 -21.29 -3.44 10.21
CA PHE A 400 -20.69 -4.40 9.28
C PHE A 400 -21.24 -4.33 7.86
N LYS A 401 -22.42 -3.70 7.67
CA LYS A 401 -23.09 -3.62 6.36
C LYS A 401 -22.35 -2.70 5.37
N THR A 402 -21.70 -1.66 5.88
CA THR A 402 -20.98 -0.68 5.06
C THR A 402 -19.48 -0.92 5.20
N GLN A 403 -18.83 -1.30 4.10
CA GLN A 403 -17.39 -1.51 4.07
C GLN A 403 -16.64 -0.28 3.57
N ALA A 404 -15.39 -0.14 3.98
CA ALA A 404 -14.48 0.88 3.47
C ALA A 404 -14.28 0.69 1.95
N ASN A 405 -14.64 1.70 1.17
CA ASN A 405 -14.41 1.73 -0.27
C ASN A 405 -13.09 2.45 -0.56
N LEU A 406 -11.99 1.75 -0.35
CA LEU A 406 -10.64 2.23 -0.61
C LEU A 406 -10.04 1.49 -1.81
N PRO A 407 -9.09 2.12 -2.53
CA PRO A 407 -8.38 1.47 -3.63
C PRO A 407 -7.35 0.44 -3.13
N LEU A 408 -7.56 -0.15 -1.98
CA LEU A 408 -6.68 -1.11 -1.34
C LEU A 408 -7.36 -2.47 -1.27
N THR A 409 -6.60 -3.54 -1.53
CA THR A 409 -7.14 -4.89 -1.39
C THR A 409 -7.26 -5.24 0.09
N MET A 410 -8.49 -5.44 0.56
CA MET A 410 -8.81 -5.81 1.94
C MET A 410 -9.80 -6.96 1.97
N LYS A 411 -9.66 -7.85 2.95
CA LYS A 411 -10.70 -8.82 3.28
C LYS A 411 -11.80 -8.13 4.06
N LYS A 412 -13.04 -8.52 3.83
CA LYS A 412 -14.21 -7.97 4.53
C LYS A 412 -14.16 -8.26 6.04
N ALA A 413 -14.61 -7.30 6.84
CA ALA A 413 -14.86 -7.50 8.26
C ALA A 413 -15.80 -8.69 8.49
N GLN A 414 -15.58 -9.40 9.57
CA GLN A 414 -16.31 -10.63 9.87
C GLN A 414 -16.71 -10.65 11.34
N ILE A 415 -18.00 -10.90 11.63
CA ILE A 415 -18.50 -11.12 13.00
C ILE A 415 -18.18 -12.55 13.44
N SER A 416 -18.42 -13.51 12.58
CA SER A 416 -18.10 -14.92 12.76
C SER A 416 -17.92 -15.60 11.41
N ASN A 417 -17.48 -16.85 11.36
CA ASN A 417 -17.23 -17.58 10.12
C ASN A 417 -18.46 -17.72 9.22
N ASN A 418 -19.66 -17.73 9.80
CA ASN A 418 -20.94 -17.85 9.09
C ASN A 418 -21.92 -16.71 9.35
N GLY A 419 -21.47 -15.63 10.01
CA GLY A 419 -22.30 -14.48 10.38
C GLY A 419 -23.29 -14.74 11.53
N LYS A 420 -23.21 -15.89 12.21
CA LYS A 420 -24.09 -16.27 13.31
C LYS A 420 -23.30 -16.38 14.63
N LEU A 421 -23.93 -16.11 15.75
CA LEU A 421 -23.40 -16.34 17.09
C LEU A 421 -24.13 -17.57 17.67
N ALA A 422 -23.69 -18.75 17.21
CA ALA A 422 -24.40 -20.00 17.37
C ALA A 422 -24.32 -20.61 18.79
N SER A 423 -23.33 -20.18 19.60
CA SER A 423 -23.18 -20.61 20.99
C SER A 423 -23.11 -19.40 21.94
N GLU A 424 -23.44 -19.62 23.18
CA GLU A 424 -23.30 -18.61 24.22
C GLU A 424 -21.86 -18.20 24.47
N THR A 425 -20.93 -19.15 24.38
CA THR A 425 -19.48 -18.87 24.47
C THR A 425 -19.02 -17.98 23.35
N LEU A 426 -19.43 -18.25 22.09
CA LEU A 426 -19.09 -17.39 20.94
C LEU A 426 -19.72 -16.00 21.07
N LEU A 427 -20.96 -15.89 21.58
CA LEU A 427 -21.60 -14.62 21.88
C LEU A 427 -20.80 -13.84 22.94
N ALA A 428 -20.40 -14.50 24.00
CA ALA A 428 -19.61 -13.92 25.10
C ALA A 428 -18.26 -13.41 24.56
N ASP A 429 -17.53 -14.24 23.80
CA ASP A 429 -16.23 -13.89 23.20
C ASP A 429 -16.33 -12.69 22.27
N THR A 430 -17.36 -12.68 21.40
CA THR A 430 -17.58 -11.58 20.46
C THR A 430 -17.80 -10.25 21.19
N ALA A 431 -18.43 -10.28 22.36
CA ALA A 431 -18.75 -9.08 23.13
C ALA A 431 -17.51 -8.32 23.63
N TYR A 432 -16.40 -9.02 23.86
CA TYR A 432 -15.13 -8.41 24.25
C TYR A 432 -14.06 -8.50 23.17
N GLY A 433 -14.48 -8.77 21.91
CA GLY A 433 -13.64 -8.62 20.74
C GLY A 433 -12.77 -9.84 20.40
N GLN A 434 -13.16 -11.03 20.86
CA GLN A 434 -12.49 -12.30 20.64
C GLN A 434 -13.32 -13.27 19.78
N GLY A 435 -13.03 -14.55 19.84
CA GLY A 435 -13.73 -15.60 19.12
C GLY A 435 -13.43 -15.56 17.62
N GLN A 436 -14.48 -15.42 16.81
CA GLN A 436 -14.37 -15.40 15.34
C GLN A 436 -14.47 -13.99 14.73
N LEU A 437 -14.50 -12.96 15.56
CA LEU A 437 -14.59 -11.57 15.15
C LEU A 437 -13.24 -11.10 14.57
N LEU A 438 -13.23 -10.65 13.33
CA LEU A 438 -12.01 -10.21 12.65
C LEU A 438 -12.24 -8.89 11.89
N LEU A 439 -11.41 -7.88 12.18
CA LEU A 439 -11.43 -6.54 11.60
C LEU A 439 -10.02 -6.12 11.20
N SER A 440 -9.88 -5.39 10.11
CA SER A 440 -8.64 -4.66 9.84
C SER A 440 -8.55 -3.39 10.69
N PRO A 441 -7.35 -2.85 10.95
CA PRO A 441 -7.20 -1.56 11.63
C PRO A 441 -7.95 -0.42 10.94
N ILE A 442 -8.05 -0.42 9.61
CA ILE A 442 -8.86 0.54 8.84
C ILE A 442 -10.35 0.39 9.16
N GLU A 443 -10.88 -0.84 9.20
CA GLU A 443 -12.28 -1.09 9.54
C GLU A 443 -12.57 -0.77 10.99
N GLN A 444 -11.63 -1.03 11.91
CA GLN A 444 -11.74 -0.60 13.30
C GLN A 444 -11.86 0.93 13.39
N ALA A 445 -10.98 1.69 12.72
CA ALA A 445 -11.05 3.15 12.69
C ALA A 445 -12.40 3.64 12.15
N ALA A 446 -12.89 3.04 11.06
CA ALA A 446 -14.21 3.37 10.51
C ALA A 446 -15.34 3.11 11.52
N MET A 447 -15.40 1.93 12.14
CA MET A 447 -16.47 1.57 13.09
C MET A 447 -16.42 2.38 14.38
N TYR A 448 -15.20 2.62 14.91
CA TYR A 448 -15.02 3.38 16.14
C TYR A 448 -15.27 4.89 15.95
N SER A 449 -15.23 5.39 14.71
CA SER A 449 -15.67 6.76 14.42
C SER A 449 -17.13 7.01 14.83
N ALA A 450 -17.96 5.97 14.93
CA ALA A 450 -19.32 6.09 15.43
C ALA A 450 -19.36 6.51 16.90
N ILE A 451 -18.36 6.13 17.70
CA ILE A 451 -18.25 6.60 19.10
C ILE A 451 -17.77 8.06 19.10
N ALA A 452 -16.76 8.38 18.30
CA ALA A 452 -16.24 9.74 18.17
C ALA A 452 -17.29 10.73 17.68
N ASN A 453 -18.16 10.32 16.75
CA ASN A 453 -19.14 11.17 16.04
C ASN A 453 -20.60 10.94 16.52
N ASP A 454 -20.80 10.73 17.80
CA ASP A 454 -22.12 10.71 18.39
C ASP A 454 -23.11 9.75 17.67
N GLY A 455 -22.64 8.57 17.33
CA GLY A 455 -23.42 7.51 16.68
C GLY A 455 -23.32 7.45 15.16
N THR A 456 -22.63 8.38 14.53
CA THR A 456 -22.44 8.41 13.07
C THR A 456 -21.11 7.83 12.67
N MET A 457 -21.14 6.67 12.00
CA MET A 457 -19.96 6.06 11.40
C MET A 457 -19.55 6.81 10.14
N GLN A 458 -18.27 7.14 10.03
CA GLN A 458 -17.65 7.81 8.91
C GLN A 458 -16.80 6.81 8.10
N GLN A 459 -17.08 6.65 6.81
CA GLN A 459 -16.26 5.80 5.95
C GLN A 459 -14.92 6.48 5.62
N PRO A 460 -13.78 5.75 5.69
CA PRO A 460 -12.48 6.30 5.41
C PRO A 460 -12.30 6.67 3.94
N THR A 461 -11.54 7.73 3.70
CA THR A 461 -11.11 8.18 2.37
C THR A 461 -9.60 8.32 2.33
N LEU A 462 -9.02 7.97 1.17
CA LEU A 462 -7.58 8.04 0.94
C LEU A 462 -7.20 9.08 -0.12
N ILE A 463 -8.10 9.33 -1.07
CA ILE A 463 -7.91 10.32 -2.14
C ILE A 463 -8.58 11.62 -1.71
N GLN A 464 -7.85 12.73 -1.77
CA GLN A 464 -8.27 14.02 -1.20
C GLN A 464 -9.63 14.54 -1.73
N ALA A 465 -9.96 14.28 -2.99
CA ALA A 465 -11.25 14.68 -3.57
C ALA A 465 -12.40 13.73 -3.24
N ALA A 466 -12.13 12.58 -2.63
CA ALA A 466 -13.16 11.60 -2.31
C ALA A 466 -13.95 12.02 -1.06
N LYS A 467 -15.24 11.76 -1.08
CA LYS A 467 -16.12 11.97 0.10
C LYS A 467 -16.48 10.62 0.70
N GLY A 468 -16.16 10.43 1.98
CA GLY A 468 -16.58 9.25 2.73
C GLY A 468 -18.08 9.28 3.03
N LYS A 469 -18.72 8.11 2.94
CA LYS A 469 -20.13 7.98 3.31
C LYS A 469 -20.27 8.11 4.83
N ARG A 470 -21.29 8.84 5.27
CA ARG A 470 -21.72 8.93 6.67
C ARG A 470 -22.97 8.07 6.87
N THR A 471 -22.98 7.28 7.94
CA THR A 471 -24.11 6.40 8.26
C THR A 471 -24.38 6.44 9.76
N SER A 472 -25.59 6.78 10.16
CA SER A 472 -26.02 6.66 11.56
C SER A 472 -26.16 5.17 11.90
N VAL A 473 -25.37 4.68 12.82
CA VAL A 473 -25.28 3.25 13.19
C VAL A 473 -25.54 3.02 14.68
N LEU A 474 -25.38 4.04 15.52
CA LEU A 474 -25.67 4.02 16.96
C LEU A 474 -26.57 5.21 17.33
N GLN A 475 -27.28 5.10 18.43
CA GLN A 475 -27.98 6.25 19.01
C GLN A 475 -26.98 7.24 19.60
N SER A 476 -27.22 8.55 19.37
CA SER A 476 -26.30 9.60 19.78
C SER A 476 -26.01 9.62 21.27
N ASN A 477 -27.04 9.47 22.12
CA ASN A 477 -26.86 9.43 23.58
C ASN A 477 -26.00 8.21 24.01
N ALA A 478 -26.19 7.05 23.40
CA ALA A 478 -25.40 5.86 23.72
C ALA A 478 -23.91 6.06 23.35
N ALA A 479 -23.66 6.60 22.18
CA ALA A 479 -22.30 6.89 21.72
C ALA A 479 -21.61 7.95 22.62
N LYS A 480 -22.30 9.04 22.96
CA LYS A 480 -21.81 10.09 23.87
C LYS A 480 -21.46 9.53 25.24
N THR A 481 -22.38 8.73 25.82
CA THR A 481 -22.17 8.10 27.14
C THR A 481 -20.92 7.22 27.12
N VAL A 482 -20.74 6.41 26.08
CA VAL A 482 -19.53 5.58 25.93
C VAL A 482 -18.30 6.44 25.74
N LYS A 483 -18.33 7.46 24.87
CA LYS A 483 -17.20 8.38 24.67
C LYS A 483 -16.75 9.02 25.99
N THR A 484 -17.71 9.50 26.82
CA THR A 484 -17.41 10.02 28.15
C THR A 484 -16.80 8.93 29.06
N ALA A 485 -17.34 7.72 29.08
CA ALA A 485 -16.76 6.64 29.87
C ALA A 485 -15.32 6.28 29.44
N LEU A 486 -15.01 6.39 28.14
CA LEU A 486 -13.65 6.15 27.63
C LEU A 486 -12.63 7.21 28.04
N THR A 487 -13.04 8.43 28.43
CA THR A 487 -12.09 9.41 28.98
C THR A 487 -11.55 8.95 30.33
N HIS A 488 -12.35 8.22 31.14
CA HIS A 488 -11.92 7.63 32.40
C HIS A 488 -10.86 6.54 32.24
N VAL A 489 -10.79 5.87 31.10
CA VAL A 489 -9.73 4.89 30.82
C VAL A 489 -8.34 5.54 30.78
N VAL A 490 -8.28 6.87 30.53
CA VAL A 490 -7.05 7.69 30.56
C VAL A 490 -6.92 8.48 31.85
N SER A 491 -8.02 9.11 32.33
CA SER A 491 -7.95 10.02 33.49
C SER A 491 -7.83 9.30 34.83
N ASP A 492 -8.42 8.12 34.96
CA ASP A 492 -8.39 7.38 36.23
C ASP A 492 -7.05 6.66 36.38
N GLN A 493 -6.49 6.71 37.59
CA GLN A 493 -5.19 6.10 37.89
C GLN A 493 -5.14 4.58 37.63
N ALA A 494 -6.27 3.90 37.79
CA ALA A 494 -6.42 2.47 37.49
C ALA A 494 -6.70 2.20 36.00
N GLY A 495 -6.84 3.23 35.17
CA GLY A 495 -7.19 3.10 33.78
C GLY A 495 -6.10 2.43 32.95
N THR A 496 -6.49 1.46 32.11
CA THR A 496 -5.56 0.69 31.28
C THR A 496 -4.79 1.52 30.25
N ALA A 497 -5.18 2.78 30.00
CA ALA A 497 -4.49 3.74 29.18
C ALA A 497 -4.07 5.00 29.94
N HIS A 498 -3.93 4.94 31.29
CA HIS A 498 -3.55 6.09 32.12
C HIS A 498 -2.26 6.77 31.64
N ASP A 499 -1.28 5.99 31.27
CA ASP A 499 0.01 6.51 30.76
C ASP A 499 -0.11 7.34 29.48
N LEU A 500 -1.25 7.30 28.78
CA LEU A 500 -1.50 8.11 27.59
C LEU A 500 -1.88 9.55 27.91
N ALA A 501 -2.13 9.89 29.20
CA ALA A 501 -2.51 11.23 29.59
C ALA A 501 -1.54 12.30 29.07
N ILE A 502 -2.10 13.39 28.55
CA ILE A 502 -1.39 14.57 28.02
C ILE A 502 -2.02 15.81 28.63
N ASP A 503 -1.21 16.65 29.26
CA ASP A 503 -1.67 17.85 29.95
C ASP A 503 -2.42 18.79 28.99
N GLY A 504 -3.57 19.29 29.46
CA GLY A 504 -4.42 20.21 28.69
C GLY A 504 -5.29 19.58 27.62
N HIS A 505 -5.32 18.25 27.50
CA HIS A 505 -6.10 17.53 26.49
C HIS A 505 -6.94 16.41 27.12
N THR A 506 -8.17 16.26 26.62
CA THR A 506 -9.06 15.16 27.00
C THR A 506 -8.99 14.07 25.94
N ILE A 507 -8.44 12.92 26.32
CA ILE A 507 -8.31 11.75 25.44
C ILE A 507 -9.31 10.69 25.87
N ALA A 508 -10.12 10.21 24.95
CA ALA A 508 -10.91 8.99 25.13
C ALA A 508 -10.16 7.81 24.51
N ALA A 509 -9.90 6.76 25.29
CA ALA A 509 -9.10 5.64 24.80
C ALA A 509 -9.66 4.28 25.23
N LYS A 510 -9.26 3.24 24.52
CA LYS A 510 -9.45 1.85 24.92
C LYS A 510 -8.26 1.01 24.50
N THR A 511 -7.69 0.29 25.44
CA THR A 511 -6.69 -0.75 25.20
C THR A 511 -7.34 -2.06 24.81
N GLY A 512 -6.62 -2.89 24.08
CA GLY A 512 -7.04 -4.23 23.72
C GLY A 512 -5.87 -5.19 23.68
N THR A 513 -6.10 -6.41 24.11
CA THR A 513 -5.17 -7.53 23.92
C THR A 513 -5.96 -8.66 23.29
N ALA A 514 -5.51 -9.12 22.13
CA ALA A 514 -6.09 -10.28 21.46
C ALA A 514 -5.14 -11.46 21.60
N GLU A 515 -5.60 -12.50 22.24
CA GLU A 515 -4.85 -13.73 22.42
C GLU A 515 -4.90 -14.60 21.16
N LEU A 516 -3.75 -15.07 20.70
CA LEU A 516 -3.60 -16.00 19.58
C LEU A 516 -3.44 -17.44 20.12
N LYS A 517 -4.42 -17.92 20.86
CA LYS A 517 -4.41 -19.24 21.48
C LYS A 517 -5.45 -20.15 20.85
N GLN A 518 -5.13 -21.45 20.73
CA GLN A 518 -6.11 -22.49 20.35
C GLN A 518 -6.78 -23.12 21.58
N LYS A 519 -6.16 -23.00 22.75
CA LYS A 519 -6.68 -23.53 24.03
C LYS A 519 -6.47 -22.49 25.13
N GLN A 520 -7.44 -22.39 26.06
CA GLN A 520 -7.35 -21.58 27.27
C GLN A 520 -6.18 -22.07 28.16
N ASP A 521 -5.59 -21.14 28.94
CA ASP A 521 -4.50 -21.42 29.87
C ASP A 521 -3.22 -22.01 29.23
N THR A 522 -2.98 -21.77 27.92
CA THR A 522 -1.70 -22.05 27.24
C THR A 522 -0.98 -20.75 26.94
N ASP A 523 0.37 -20.78 26.94
CA ASP A 523 1.16 -19.66 26.46
C ASP A 523 0.87 -19.42 24.97
N GLY A 524 0.49 -18.19 24.64
CA GLY A 524 0.18 -17.77 23.28
C GLY A 524 0.77 -16.41 22.99
N LYS A 525 1.01 -16.13 21.71
CA LYS A 525 1.33 -14.77 21.28
C LYS A 525 0.09 -13.90 21.47
N GLU A 526 0.32 -12.65 21.84
CA GLU A 526 -0.72 -11.65 22.00
C GLU A 526 -0.53 -10.55 20.99
N ASN A 527 -1.64 -9.92 20.56
CA ASN A 527 -1.60 -8.70 19.78
C ASN A 527 -2.15 -7.56 20.64
N GLY A 528 -1.30 -6.58 20.93
CA GLY A 528 -1.69 -5.40 21.67
C GLY A 528 -2.30 -4.34 20.78
N PHE A 529 -3.36 -3.70 21.26
CA PHE A 529 -4.07 -2.62 20.59
C PHE A 529 -4.21 -1.39 21.48
N LEU A 530 -4.19 -0.22 20.84
CA LEU A 530 -4.62 1.04 21.41
C LEU A 530 -5.56 1.72 20.42
N VAL A 531 -6.74 2.13 20.92
CA VAL A 531 -7.59 3.10 20.25
C VAL A 531 -7.56 4.37 21.08
N ALA A 532 -7.26 5.51 20.44
CA ALA A 532 -7.26 6.81 21.08
C ALA A 532 -7.98 7.82 20.17
N MET A 533 -8.76 8.72 20.79
CA MET A 533 -9.46 9.78 20.07
C MET A 533 -9.46 11.08 20.87
N ASP A 534 -9.38 12.20 20.16
CA ASP A 534 -9.55 13.54 20.73
C ASP A 534 -11.00 13.70 21.18
N ALA A 535 -11.20 13.75 22.49
CA ALA A 535 -12.56 13.88 23.05
C ALA A 535 -13.09 15.32 23.03
N ASP A 536 -12.21 16.30 22.95
CA ASP A 536 -12.56 17.73 23.00
C ASP A 536 -13.01 18.26 21.62
N LYS A 537 -12.14 18.11 20.59
CA LYS A 537 -12.34 18.71 19.27
C LYS A 537 -12.62 17.70 18.17
N ASN A 538 -12.48 16.41 18.47
CA ASN A 538 -12.72 15.33 17.54
C ASN A 538 -11.80 15.38 16.29
N THR A 539 -10.55 15.78 16.46
CA THR A 539 -9.60 16.02 15.35
C THR A 539 -8.92 14.76 14.84
N TYR A 540 -8.87 13.70 15.67
CA TYR A 540 -8.31 12.42 15.29
C TYR A 540 -8.97 11.23 16.00
N LEU A 541 -8.91 10.10 15.35
CA LEU A 541 -9.09 8.76 15.90
C LEU A 541 -7.94 7.89 15.39
N THR A 542 -7.19 7.28 16.31
CA THR A 542 -6.05 6.41 16.01
C THR A 542 -6.32 5.00 16.47
N VAL A 543 -6.00 4.03 15.62
CA VAL A 543 -5.95 2.59 15.92
C VAL A 543 -4.52 2.13 15.72
N ALA A 544 -3.85 1.73 16.79
CA ALA A 544 -2.52 1.15 16.76
C ALA A 544 -2.56 -0.32 17.16
N LEU A 545 -1.76 -1.12 16.47
CA LEU A 545 -1.56 -2.55 16.69
C LEU A 545 -0.06 -2.83 16.74
N ILE A 546 0.39 -3.62 17.72
CA ILE A 546 1.71 -4.26 17.72
C ILE A 546 1.50 -5.75 18.00
N GLU A 547 2.01 -6.59 17.09
CA GLU A 547 1.96 -8.05 17.20
C GLU A 547 2.98 -8.53 18.23
N GLY A 548 2.65 -9.59 18.96
CA GLY A 548 3.56 -10.26 19.91
C GLY A 548 3.79 -9.49 21.22
N THR A 549 2.91 -8.55 21.59
CA THR A 549 3.03 -7.75 22.82
C THR A 549 1.69 -7.44 23.46
N GLY A 550 1.70 -7.07 24.74
CA GLY A 550 0.51 -6.62 25.47
C GLY A 550 0.14 -5.17 25.14
N SER A 551 -1.08 -4.77 25.50
CA SER A 551 -1.60 -3.44 25.21
C SER A 551 -0.86 -2.31 25.97
N GLY A 552 -0.26 -2.56 27.13
CA GLY A 552 0.53 -1.58 27.88
C GLY A 552 1.75 -1.09 27.08
N ASP A 553 2.45 -2.02 26.40
CA ASP A 553 3.57 -1.66 25.53
C ASP A 553 3.14 -0.80 24.35
N VAL A 554 1.92 -1.04 23.81
CA VAL A 554 1.37 -0.22 22.73
C VAL A 554 1.06 1.20 23.22
N VAL A 555 0.50 1.35 24.42
CA VAL A 555 0.27 2.67 25.05
C VAL A 555 1.57 3.45 25.17
N THR A 556 2.60 2.81 25.76
CA THR A 556 3.92 3.41 25.94
C THR A 556 4.55 3.81 24.59
N ALA A 557 4.53 2.92 23.62
CA ALA A 557 5.10 3.18 22.29
C ALA A 557 4.37 4.31 21.56
N MET A 558 3.04 4.39 21.69
CA MET A 558 2.23 5.34 20.90
C MET A 558 2.03 6.69 21.59
N LYS A 559 2.36 6.87 22.88
CA LYS A 559 2.21 8.15 23.58
C LYS A 559 2.86 9.34 22.84
N PRO A 560 4.12 9.25 22.36
CA PRO A 560 4.74 10.35 21.62
C PRO A 560 4.01 10.67 20.31
N PHE A 561 3.49 9.65 19.63
CA PHE A 561 2.71 9.86 18.41
C PHE A 561 1.38 10.56 18.72
N VAL A 562 0.63 10.08 19.70
CA VAL A 562 -0.65 10.69 20.10
C VAL A 562 -0.44 12.15 20.53
N ALA A 563 0.64 12.43 21.29
CA ALA A 563 0.99 13.80 21.67
C ALA A 563 1.26 14.69 20.45
N SER A 564 1.84 14.15 19.38
CA SER A 564 2.12 14.91 18.14
C SER A 564 0.88 15.20 17.29
N LEU A 565 -0.30 14.67 17.64
CA LEU A 565 -1.55 14.91 16.93
C LEU A 565 -2.25 16.21 17.38
N TYR A 566 -1.87 16.74 18.55
CA TYR A 566 -2.33 18.01 19.08
C TYR A 566 -1.40 19.17 18.68
#